data_77583ce3a12e579af5ad51cc0c7f79e4
#
_entry.id   77583ce3a12e579af5ad51cc0c7f79e4
#
_cell.length_a   1.000
_cell.length_b   1.000
_cell.length_c   1.000
_cell.angle_alpha   90.00
_cell.angle_beta   90.00
_cell.angle_gamma   90.00
#
_symmetry.space_group_name_H-M   'P 1'
#
loop_
_entity.id
_entity.type
_entity.pdbx_description
1 polymer ?
#
loop_
_entity_poly.entity_id
_entity_poly.type
_entity_poly.pdbx_seq_one_letter_code
_entity_poly.pdbx_strand_id
1 'polypeptide(L)' 'MDKFLPKKVEKEVISMRIPADVLAELDAKAVAFNISRNEFINQCITFALGRMDDPKNKEQ' A
#
# COMPACT_ATOMS: atom_id res chain seq x y z
N MET A 1 33.33 5.54 -10.88
CA MET A 1 32.62 5.81 -9.85
C MET A 1 31.22 5.53 -9.99
N ASP A 2 30.71 4.94 -9.02
CA ASP A 2 29.42 4.60 -9.06
C ASP A 2 28.60 5.73 -8.84
N LYS A 3 27.64 5.96 -9.55
CA LYS A 3 26.79 6.97 -9.32
C LYS A 3 25.56 6.55 -8.75
N PHE A 4 25.20 7.09 -7.68
CA PHE A 4 23.92 6.77 -7.07
C PHE A 4 22.95 7.74 -7.64
N LEU A 5 22.03 7.26 -8.40
CA LEU A 5 20.99 8.10 -8.94
C LEU A 5 19.71 7.81 -8.23
N PRO A 6 19.36 8.61 -7.28
CA PRO A 6 18.15 8.38 -6.50
C PRO A 6 16.95 8.38 -7.41
N LYS A 7 16.10 7.36 -7.22
CA LYS A 7 14.93 7.27 -7.98
C LYS A 7 13.89 8.11 -7.38
N LYS A 8 13.30 8.98 -8.12
CA LYS A 8 12.25 9.76 -7.58
C LYS A 8 10.98 8.99 -7.65
N VAL A 9 10.38 8.79 -6.55
CA VAL A 9 9.12 8.08 -6.51
C VAL A 9 8.04 9.10 -6.56
N GLU A 10 7.28 9.11 -7.62
CA GLU A 10 6.21 10.05 -7.74
C GLU A 10 5.00 9.53 -7.03
N LYS A 11 4.45 10.32 -6.15
CA LYS A 11 3.26 9.95 -5.44
C LYS A 11 2.17 10.91 -5.77
N GLU A 12 1.02 10.39 -5.99
CA GLU A 12 -0.13 11.22 -6.27
C GLU A 12 -1.07 11.20 -5.10
N VAL A 13 -1.65 12.32 -4.83
CA VAL A 13 -2.59 12.43 -3.73
C VAL A 13 -3.95 12.02 -4.23
N ILE A 14 -4.53 11.05 -3.58
CA ILE A 14 -5.88 10.63 -3.93
C ILE A 14 -6.72 10.64 -2.67
N SER A 15 -8.01 10.70 -2.87
CA SER A 15 -8.94 10.65 -1.77
C SER A 15 -9.74 9.37 -1.86
N MET A 16 -9.97 8.74 -0.76
CA MET A 16 -10.75 7.53 -0.77
C MET A 16 -11.55 7.46 0.49
N ARG A 17 -12.67 6.77 0.43
CA ARG A 17 -13.50 6.59 1.58
C ARG A 17 -13.31 5.19 2.09
N ILE A 18 -13.09 5.08 3.36
CA ILE A 18 -12.88 3.80 3.99
C ILE A 18 -13.90 3.66 5.10
N PRO A 19 -14.60 2.53 5.16
CA PRO A 19 -15.55 2.32 6.24
C PRO A 19 -14.88 2.51 7.60
N ALA A 20 -15.62 3.06 8.52
CA ALA A 20 -15.05 3.41 9.81
C ALA A 20 -14.48 2.22 10.55
N ASP A 21 -15.15 1.07 10.45
CA ASP A 21 -14.65 -0.11 11.15
C ASP A 21 -13.34 -0.62 10.54
N VAL A 22 -13.22 -0.50 9.22
CA VAL A 22 -11.98 -0.91 8.56
C VAL A 22 -10.87 0.07 8.92
N LEU A 23 -11.20 1.34 8.98
CA LEU A 23 -10.22 2.34 9.33
C LEU A 23 -9.69 2.11 10.74
N ALA A 24 -10.57 1.77 11.65
CA ALA A 24 -10.15 1.50 13.02
C ALA A 24 -9.20 0.31 13.07
N GLU A 25 -9.48 -0.69 12.27
CA GLU A 25 -8.63 -1.86 12.24
C GLU A 25 -7.27 -1.54 11.65
N LEU A 26 -7.25 -0.71 10.62
CA LEU A 26 -6.00 -0.29 10.02
C LEU A 26 -5.15 0.48 11.03
N ASP A 27 -5.80 1.37 11.78
CA ASP A 27 -5.08 2.12 12.78
C ASP A 27 -4.48 1.22 13.84
N ALA A 28 -5.26 0.27 14.30
CA ALA A 28 -4.79 -0.62 15.34
C ALA A 28 -3.59 -1.44 14.87
N LYS A 29 -3.65 -1.91 13.65
CA LYS A 29 -2.56 -2.70 13.14
C LYS A 29 -1.32 -1.86 12.86
N ALA A 30 -1.52 -0.66 12.39
CA ALA A 30 -0.39 0.22 12.16
C ALA A 30 0.34 0.50 13.47
N VAL A 31 -0.41 0.72 14.52
CA VAL A 31 0.19 0.95 15.82
C VAL A 31 0.94 -0.29 16.27
N ALA A 32 0.35 -1.45 16.06
CA ALA A 32 0.99 -2.69 16.48
C ALA A 32 2.32 -2.91 15.79
N PHE A 33 2.46 -2.45 14.56
CA PHE A 33 3.70 -2.59 13.84
C PHE A 33 4.56 -1.34 13.89
N ASN A 34 4.10 -0.35 14.63
CA ASN A 34 4.85 0.86 14.84
C ASN A 34 5.15 1.62 13.57
N ILE A 35 4.16 1.71 12.71
CA ILE A 35 4.29 2.49 11.48
C ILE A 35 3.06 3.37 11.37
N SER A 36 3.10 4.34 10.50
CA SER A 36 1.98 5.23 10.34
C SER A 36 0.86 4.52 9.60
N ARG A 37 -0.35 5.03 9.77
CA ARG A 37 -1.48 4.47 9.08
C ARG A 37 -1.29 4.52 7.57
N ASN A 38 -0.80 5.66 7.06
CA ASN A 38 -0.59 5.77 5.63
C ASN A 38 0.43 4.77 5.14
N GLU A 39 1.48 4.57 5.90
CA GLU A 39 2.48 3.59 5.52
C GLU A 39 1.90 2.20 5.50
N PHE A 40 1.09 1.87 6.49
CA PHE A 40 0.48 0.57 6.55
C PHE A 40 -0.48 0.36 5.38
N ILE A 41 -1.27 1.38 5.05
CA ILE A 41 -2.19 1.28 3.95
C ILE A 41 -1.45 1.06 2.63
N ASN A 42 -0.37 1.80 2.43
CA ASN A 42 0.41 1.64 1.22
C ASN A 42 0.98 0.23 1.11
N GLN A 43 1.44 -0.31 2.21
CA GLN A 43 1.97 -1.66 2.19
C GLN A 43 0.89 -2.68 1.93
N CYS A 44 -0.30 -2.46 2.48
CA CYS A 44 -1.42 -3.36 2.23
C CYS A 44 -1.79 -3.36 0.75
N ILE A 45 -1.81 -2.19 0.14
CA ILE A 45 -2.14 -2.09 -1.26
C ILE A 45 -1.10 -2.82 -2.11
N THR A 46 0.16 -2.60 -1.80
CA THR A 46 1.23 -3.25 -2.54
C THR A 46 1.15 -4.77 -2.38
N PHE A 47 0.88 -5.22 -1.17
CA PHE A 47 0.78 -6.63 -0.90
C PHE A 47 -0.37 -7.23 -1.69
N ALA A 48 -1.53 -6.58 -1.66
CA ALA A 48 -2.70 -7.10 -2.34
C ALA A 48 -2.48 -7.17 -3.84
N LEU A 49 -1.88 -6.13 -4.40
CA LEU A 49 -1.64 -6.14 -5.83
C LEU A 49 -0.66 -7.24 -6.22
N GLY A 50 0.30 -7.51 -5.37
CA GLY A 50 1.25 -8.54 -5.67
C GLY A 50 0.67 -9.93 -5.57
N ARG A 51 -0.46 -10.07 -4.89
CA ARG A 51 -1.07 -11.38 -4.73
C ARG A 51 -2.25 -11.61 -5.65
N MET A 52 -2.64 -10.58 -6.38
CA MET A 52 -3.79 -10.73 -7.24
C MET A 52 -3.40 -11.30 -8.57
N ASP A 53 -4.28 -12.08 -9.13
CA ASP A 53 -4.07 -12.58 -10.45
C ASP A 53 -4.58 -11.56 -11.42
N ASP A 54 -3.81 -11.33 -12.46
CA ASP A 54 -4.24 -10.44 -13.50
C ASP A 54 -5.32 -11.15 -14.30
N PRO A 55 -6.44 -10.51 -14.57
CA PRO A 55 -7.47 -11.15 -15.36
C PRO A 55 -6.98 -11.68 -16.69
N LYS A 56 -5.99 -11.04 -17.27
CA LYS A 56 -5.50 -11.55 -18.48
C LYS A 56 -4.71 -12.80 -18.35
N ASN A 57 -4.12 -13.01 -17.22
CA ASN A 57 -3.38 -14.20 -16.96
C ASN A 57 -4.18 -15.30 -16.37
N LYS A 58 -5.42 -15.03 -16.09
CA LYS A 58 -6.20 -16.01 -15.52
C LYS A 58 -6.49 -16.99 -16.52
N GLU A 59 -6.12 -17.88 -16.64
CA GLU A 59 -6.33 -18.68 -17.60
C GLU A 59 -7.10 -19.45 -17.56
N GLN A 60 -7.62 -19.52 -17.72
CA GLN A 60 -8.32 -20.06 -17.69
C GLN A 60 -8.57 -20.63 -18.00
#